data_6b8d9f3fc58d17111486853f94cbbef5
#
_entry.id   6b8d9f3fc58d17111486853f94cbbef5
#
_cell.length_a   1.000
_cell.length_b   1.000
_cell.length_c   1.000
_cell.angle_alpha   90.00
_cell.angle_beta   90.00
_cell.angle_gamma   90.00
#
_symmetry.space_group_name_H-M   'P 1'
#
loop_
_entity.id
_entity.type
_entity.pdbx_description
1 polymer ?
#
loop_
_entity_poly.entity_id
_entity_poly.type
_entity_poly.pdbx_seq_one_letter_code
_entity_poly.pdbx_strand_id
1 'polypeptide(L)'
;LSSKSKVAKIVKTTGLHIGKIEPGVKKVDPIITMDHVHRQFGGLTAVDVEHLEIPRGAITALIGPNGAGKTTLFNLLTGFDKPDTGEWTFDGRNIAGVPAFRLAQMGQVRTFQLTKALGLLTVLENMKLGSKNQKGEHFLTSLFPFLWKAQDDEIAEKAMRLLTKFKLDTKKDDFAASLSGGQRKLLEMARALMSEPELVMLDEPMAGVNPALTESLLEHILDLKTEGMTVLFVEHDMHMVSHI
;
A
#
# COMPACT_ATOMS: atom_id res chain seq x y z
N LEU A 1 3.19 -20.10 -25.09
CA LEU A 1 4.24 -19.69 -24.16
C LEU A 1 3.58 -19.52 -22.80
N SER A 2 3.98 -20.34 -21.83
CA SER A 2 3.40 -20.41 -20.49
C SER A 2 3.59 -19.05 -19.77
N SER A 3 2.60 -18.64 -18.98
CA SER A 3 2.62 -17.47 -18.09
C SER A 3 3.94 -17.37 -17.30
N LYS A 4 4.46 -18.50 -16.82
CA LYS A 4 5.74 -18.60 -16.11
C LYS A 4 6.94 -18.07 -16.94
N SER A 5 6.94 -18.21 -18.27
CA SER A 5 8.05 -17.74 -19.11
C SER A 5 8.04 -16.21 -19.30
N LYS A 6 6.86 -15.57 -19.25
CA LYS A 6 6.74 -14.11 -19.33
C LYS A 6 7.20 -13.42 -18.05
N VAL A 7 6.80 -13.92 -16.89
CA VAL A 7 7.21 -13.39 -15.59
C VAL A 7 8.72 -13.53 -15.39
N ALA A 8 9.29 -14.71 -15.71
CA ALA A 8 10.74 -14.92 -15.68
C ALA A 8 11.51 -13.98 -16.64
N LYS A 9 10.87 -13.55 -17.76
CA LYS A 9 11.45 -12.60 -18.69
C LYS A 9 11.42 -11.17 -18.15
N ILE A 10 10.36 -10.77 -17.44
CA ILE A 10 10.26 -9.47 -16.76
C ILE A 10 11.35 -9.34 -15.69
N VAL A 11 11.50 -10.35 -14.83
CA VAL A 11 12.55 -10.38 -13.79
C VAL A 11 13.96 -10.27 -14.39
N LYS A 12 14.23 -10.93 -15.51
CA LYS A 12 15.53 -10.82 -16.20
C LYS A 12 15.77 -9.46 -16.85
N THR A 13 14.71 -8.79 -17.30
CA THR A 13 14.83 -7.51 -18.03
C THR A 13 14.95 -6.32 -17.08
N THR A 14 14.39 -6.42 -15.86
CA THR A 14 14.39 -5.33 -14.87
C THR A 14 15.63 -5.30 -13.98
N GLY A 15 16.53 -6.29 -14.09
CA GLY A 15 17.78 -6.32 -13.29
C GLY A 15 17.54 -6.35 -11.78
N LEU A 16 16.39 -6.86 -11.34
CA LEU A 16 16.07 -7.03 -9.93
C LEU A 16 17.01 -8.08 -9.33
N HIS A 17 18.14 -7.63 -8.82
CA HIS A 17 18.91 -8.41 -7.86
C HIS A 17 18.14 -8.37 -6.54
N ILE A 18 17.45 -9.46 -6.23
CA ILE A 18 17.05 -9.77 -4.86
C ILE A 18 18.36 -10.10 -4.14
N GLY A 19 19.04 -9.07 -3.63
CA GLY A 19 20.13 -9.28 -2.70
C GLY A 19 19.58 -10.12 -1.55
N LYS A 20 20.36 -11.08 -1.03
CA LYS A 20 20.02 -11.75 0.22
C LYS A 20 19.86 -10.67 1.29
N ILE A 21 18.62 -10.29 1.57
CA ILE A 21 18.32 -9.37 2.67
C ILE A 21 18.36 -10.23 3.92
N GLU A 22 19.44 -10.14 4.64
CA GLU A 22 19.54 -10.80 5.95
C GLU A 22 18.66 -10.03 6.95
N PRO A 23 17.73 -10.72 7.64
CA PRO A 23 16.95 -10.09 8.70
C PRO A 23 17.87 -9.50 9.78
N GLY A 24 17.50 -8.33 10.32
CA GLY A 24 18.26 -7.68 11.40
C GLY A 24 19.51 -6.92 10.98
N VAL A 25 19.90 -6.93 9.69
CA VAL A 25 21.03 -6.12 9.20
C VAL A 25 20.59 -4.69 8.99
N LYS A 26 21.40 -3.73 9.45
CA LYS A 26 21.18 -2.30 9.21
C LYS A 26 21.10 -2.00 7.71
N LYS A 27 20.06 -1.26 7.33
CA LYS A 27 19.84 -0.82 5.95
C LYS A 27 20.34 0.61 5.77
N VAL A 28 20.64 0.95 4.53
CA VAL A 28 20.93 2.34 4.17
C VAL A 28 19.58 3.06 4.09
N ASP A 29 19.44 4.18 4.80
CA ASP A 29 18.23 5.03 4.80
C ASP A 29 16.93 4.24 5.07
N PRO A 30 16.73 3.67 6.27
CA PRO A 30 15.50 2.96 6.59
C PRO A 30 14.33 3.94 6.76
N ILE A 31 13.21 3.66 6.07
CA ILE A 31 11.95 4.41 6.26
C ILE A 31 11.20 3.95 7.51
N ILE A 32 11.33 2.67 7.86
CA ILE A 32 10.81 2.10 9.11
C ILE A 32 11.96 1.44 9.86
N THR A 33 12.02 1.68 11.17
CA THR A 33 12.85 0.96 12.11
C THR A 33 11.99 0.48 13.27
N MET A 34 12.16 -0.78 13.68
CA MET A 34 11.50 -1.39 14.84
C MET A 34 12.56 -2.03 15.73
N ASP A 35 12.48 -1.75 17.04
CA ASP A 35 13.41 -2.26 18.05
C ASP A 35 12.65 -2.84 19.23
N HIS A 36 12.92 -4.11 19.57
CA HIS A 36 12.35 -4.86 20.72
C HIS A 36 10.83 -4.81 20.76
N VAL A 37 10.18 -4.85 19.59
CA VAL A 37 8.72 -4.75 19.49
C VAL A 37 8.07 -6.08 19.80
N HIS A 38 7.27 -6.07 20.88
CA HIS A 38 6.54 -7.26 21.35
C HIS A 38 5.03 -7.01 21.38
N ARG A 39 4.25 -8.00 20.96
CA ARG A 39 2.79 -8.00 21.04
C ARG A 39 2.25 -9.37 21.38
N GLN A 40 1.42 -9.43 22.43
CA GLN A 40 0.83 -10.66 22.95
C GLN A 40 -0.69 -10.53 23.07
N PHE A 41 -1.40 -11.61 22.85
CA PHE A 41 -2.85 -11.73 23.05
C PHE A 41 -3.15 -12.95 23.93
N GLY A 42 -3.68 -12.74 25.12
CA GLY A 42 -4.12 -13.81 26.01
C GLY A 42 -3.07 -14.90 26.25
N GLY A 43 -1.78 -14.54 26.38
CA GLY A 43 -0.66 -15.48 26.56
C GLY A 43 -0.03 -15.97 25.25
N LEU A 44 -0.60 -15.69 24.08
CA LEU A 44 -0.03 -16.03 22.78
C LEU A 44 0.79 -14.85 22.25
N THR A 45 2.09 -15.01 22.07
CA THR A 45 2.95 -14.05 21.40
C THR A 45 2.62 -14.02 19.91
N ALA A 46 2.13 -12.88 19.44
CA ALA A 46 1.77 -12.67 18.03
C ALA A 46 2.88 -11.98 17.24
N VAL A 47 3.64 -11.07 17.88
CA VAL A 47 4.79 -10.39 17.29
C VAL A 47 5.91 -10.35 18.31
N ASP A 48 7.11 -10.72 17.89
CA ASP A 48 8.34 -10.62 18.66
C ASP A 48 9.49 -10.28 17.71
N VAL A 49 9.80 -9.00 17.63
CA VAL A 49 10.80 -8.45 16.70
C VAL A 49 11.91 -7.81 17.50
N GLU A 50 13.10 -8.38 17.46
CA GLU A 50 14.27 -7.84 18.11
C GLU A 50 14.76 -6.57 17.38
N HIS A 51 14.92 -6.65 16.06
CA HIS A 51 15.27 -5.52 15.20
C HIS A 51 14.77 -5.75 13.77
N LEU A 52 14.16 -4.72 13.16
CA LEU A 52 13.69 -4.73 11.77
C LEU A 52 13.90 -3.36 11.15
N GLU A 53 14.47 -3.32 9.95
CA GLU A 53 14.54 -2.11 9.12
C GLU A 53 13.96 -2.35 7.73
N ILE A 54 13.16 -1.39 7.25
CA ILE A 54 12.61 -1.38 5.88
C ILE A 54 13.32 -0.26 5.12
N PRO A 55 14.09 -0.57 4.07
CA PRO A 55 14.81 0.43 3.29
C PRO A 55 13.86 1.29 2.45
N ARG A 56 14.17 2.58 2.32
CA ARG A 56 13.46 3.51 1.46
C ARG A 56 13.67 3.16 -0.03
N GLY A 57 12.65 3.42 -0.85
CA GLY A 57 12.70 3.20 -2.30
C GLY A 57 12.85 1.73 -2.72
N ALA A 58 12.55 0.80 -1.83
CA ALA A 58 12.63 -0.64 -2.08
C ALA A 58 11.26 -1.31 -2.00
N ILE A 59 11.16 -2.49 -2.61
CA ILE A 59 10.07 -3.41 -2.39
C ILE A 59 10.49 -4.40 -1.30
N THR A 60 9.73 -4.47 -0.23
CA THR A 60 9.93 -5.44 0.87
C THR A 60 8.73 -6.35 0.98
N ALA A 61 8.97 -7.67 1.02
CA ALA A 61 7.93 -8.66 1.22
C ALA A 61 8.00 -9.26 2.63
N LEU A 62 6.87 -9.28 3.33
CA LEU A 62 6.69 -9.99 4.57
C LEU A 62 6.02 -11.34 4.28
N ILE A 63 6.79 -12.41 4.38
CA ILE A 63 6.36 -13.76 3.99
C ILE A 63 6.30 -14.66 5.21
N GLY A 64 5.33 -15.55 5.25
CA GLY A 64 5.21 -16.56 6.30
C GLY A 64 3.86 -17.27 6.26
N PRO A 65 3.73 -18.39 6.99
CA PRO A 65 2.48 -19.14 7.04
C PRO A 65 1.36 -18.33 7.72
N ASN A 66 0.14 -18.83 7.59
CA ASN A 66 -0.99 -18.27 8.33
C ASN A 66 -0.74 -18.41 9.83
N GLY A 67 -1.10 -17.37 10.60
CA GLY A 67 -0.84 -17.33 12.04
C GLY A 67 0.58 -16.88 12.44
N ALA A 68 1.48 -16.58 11.51
CA ALA A 68 2.84 -16.09 11.80
C ALA A 68 2.92 -14.63 12.27
N GLY A 69 1.81 -14.00 12.62
CA GLY A 69 1.80 -12.63 13.15
C GLY A 69 1.88 -11.53 12.09
N LYS A 70 1.90 -11.84 10.79
CA LYS A 70 2.03 -10.84 9.71
C LYS A 70 0.98 -9.73 9.78
N THR A 71 -0.29 -10.10 9.89
CA THR A 71 -1.40 -9.15 9.99
C THR A 71 -1.29 -8.31 11.26
N THR A 72 -0.85 -8.90 12.38
CA THR A 72 -0.60 -8.18 13.63
C THR A 72 0.52 -7.15 13.44
N LEU A 73 1.64 -7.55 12.84
CA LEU A 73 2.73 -6.62 12.53
C LEU A 73 2.28 -5.47 11.63
N PHE A 74 1.48 -5.77 10.59
CA PHE A 74 0.89 -4.75 9.73
C PHE A 74 -0.03 -3.80 10.51
N ASN A 75 -0.83 -4.32 11.44
CA ASN A 75 -1.70 -3.50 12.30
C ASN A 75 -0.90 -2.60 13.24
N LEU A 76 0.21 -3.09 13.79
CA LEU A 76 1.12 -2.28 14.60
C LEU A 76 1.71 -1.15 13.77
N LEU A 77 2.30 -1.46 12.62
CA LEU A 77 2.89 -0.47 11.71
C LEU A 77 1.89 0.59 11.28
N THR A 78 0.63 0.23 11.08
CA THR A 78 -0.41 1.14 10.59
C THR A 78 -1.24 1.84 11.67
N GLY A 79 -0.88 1.66 12.95
CA GLY A 79 -1.55 2.32 14.08
C GLY A 79 -2.96 1.81 14.38
N PHE A 80 -3.34 0.62 13.85
CA PHE A 80 -4.60 -0.06 14.18
C PHE A 80 -4.50 -0.89 15.45
N ASP A 81 -3.28 -1.25 15.85
CA ASP A 81 -2.97 -1.89 17.12
C ASP A 81 -1.72 -1.23 17.72
N LYS A 82 -1.45 -1.53 19.01
CA LYS A 82 -0.30 -1.00 19.73
C LYS A 82 0.51 -2.16 20.27
N PRO A 83 1.85 -2.11 20.21
CA PRO A 83 2.68 -3.09 20.86
C PRO A 83 2.59 -2.97 22.38
N ASP A 84 2.90 -4.04 23.08
CA ASP A 84 3.01 -4.07 24.52
C ASP A 84 4.33 -3.43 24.96
N THR A 85 5.42 -3.62 24.19
CA THR A 85 6.73 -3.02 24.39
C THR A 85 7.43 -2.75 23.07
N GLY A 86 8.52 -1.98 23.12
CA GLY A 86 9.38 -1.66 22.00
C GLY A 86 9.11 -0.30 21.39
N GLU A 87 9.99 0.07 20.49
CA GLU A 87 9.94 1.35 19.78
C GLU A 87 9.91 1.10 18.27
N TRP A 88 9.20 1.96 17.54
CA TRP A 88 9.23 1.96 16.08
C TRP A 88 9.08 3.35 15.53
N THR A 89 9.79 3.59 14.46
CA THR A 89 9.84 4.88 13.80
C THR A 89 9.41 4.79 12.34
N PHE A 90 8.82 5.85 11.86
CA PHE A 90 8.58 6.10 10.45
C PHE A 90 9.28 7.41 10.07
N ASP A 91 10.17 7.37 9.09
CA ASP A 91 10.99 8.51 8.67
C ASP A 91 11.72 9.16 9.85
N GLY A 92 12.32 8.33 10.74
CA GLY A 92 13.02 8.75 11.96
C GLY A 92 12.14 9.32 13.08
N ARG A 93 10.82 9.40 12.89
CA ARG A 93 9.87 9.89 13.89
C ARG A 93 9.25 8.73 14.63
N ASN A 94 9.27 8.77 15.96
CA ASN A 94 8.57 7.77 16.77
C ASN A 94 7.07 7.82 16.48
N ILE A 95 6.49 6.66 16.10
CA ILE A 95 5.08 6.52 15.75
C ILE A 95 4.28 5.71 16.77
N ALA A 96 4.87 5.47 17.96
CA ALA A 96 4.20 4.79 19.06
C ALA A 96 2.91 5.54 19.47
N GLY A 97 1.77 4.87 19.34
CA GLY A 97 0.47 5.44 19.69
C GLY A 97 -0.05 6.52 18.72
N VAL A 98 0.62 6.75 17.61
CA VAL A 98 0.10 7.63 16.55
C VAL A 98 -1.07 6.93 15.86
N PRO A 99 -2.25 7.57 15.76
CA PRO A 99 -3.42 6.94 15.14
C PRO A 99 -3.25 6.82 13.63
N ALA A 100 -3.89 5.80 13.04
CA ALA A 100 -3.76 5.44 11.63
C ALA A 100 -3.98 6.60 10.64
N PHE A 101 -4.95 7.49 10.91
CA PHE A 101 -5.21 8.64 10.03
C PHE A 101 -4.02 9.62 9.99
N ARG A 102 -3.31 9.79 11.11
CA ARG A 102 -2.11 10.64 11.14
C ARG A 102 -0.93 9.99 10.42
N LEU A 103 -0.76 8.67 10.55
CA LEU A 103 0.25 7.93 9.78
C LEU A 103 0.00 8.06 8.28
N ALA A 104 -1.27 7.99 7.84
CA ALA A 104 -1.63 8.24 6.46
C ALA A 104 -1.29 9.67 6.01
N GLN A 105 -1.51 10.68 6.85
CA GLN A 105 -1.09 12.07 6.58
C GLN A 105 0.44 12.22 6.51
N MET A 106 1.18 11.44 7.30
CA MET A 106 2.65 11.42 7.28
C MET A 106 3.23 10.72 6.03
N GLY A 107 2.41 10.02 5.25
CA GLY A 107 2.84 9.35 4.03
C GLY A 107 2.90 7.83 4.10
N GLN A 108 2.44 7.22 5.18
CA GLN A 108 2.34 5.77 5.33
C GLN A 108 0.91 5.32 5.04
N VAL A 109 0.66 4.75 3.88
CA VAL A 109 -0.70 4.36 3.45
C VAL A 109 -0.80 2.84 3.30
N ARG A 110 -1.83 2.27 3.92
CA ARG A 110 -2.21 0.87 3.74
C ARG A 110 -3.43 0.77 2.83
N THR A 111 -3.37 -0.17 1.88
CA THR A 111 -4.57 -0.54 1.13
C THR A 111 -5.46 -1.43 1.99
N PHE A 112 -6.75 -1.17 1.94
CA PHE A 112 -7.76 -1.99 2.59
C PHE A 112 -8.60 -2.67 1.53
N GLN A 113 -9.16 -3.82 1.86
CA GLN A 113 -10.22 -4.39 1.04
C GLN A 113 -11.36 -3.37 0.93
N LEU A 114 -11.77 -3.09 -0.32
CA LEU A 114 -12.85 -2.15 -0.60
C LEU A 114 -14.10 -2.48 0.22
N THR A 115 -14.51 -1.54 1.04
CA THR A 115 -15.77 -1.66 1.78
C THR A 115 -16.95 -1.58 0.80
N LYS A 116 -18.08 -2.25 1.11
CA LYS A 116 -19.31 -2.15 0.30
C LYS A 116 -19.77 -0.69 0.09
N ALA A 117 -19.49 0.19 1.05
CA ALA A 117 -19.83 1.61 0.96
C ALA A 117 -19.18 2.30 -0.25
N LEU A 118 -17.94 1.98 -0.57
CA LEU A 118 -17.23 2.55 -1.72
C LEU A 118 -17.71 1.96 -3.05
N GLY A 119 -18.37 0.83 -3.04
CA GLY A 119 -18.98 0.22 -4.22
C GLY A 119 -20.10 1.06 -4.86
N LEU A 120 -20.75 1.92 -4.08
CA LEU A 120 -21.83 2.81 -4.52
C LEU A 120 -21.31 4.12 -5.14
N LEU A 121 -20.03 4.38 -5.08
CA LEU A 121 -19.37 5.50 -5.73
C LEU A 121 -18.82 5.08 -7.09
N THR A 122 -18.73 6.03 -8.01
CA THR A 122 -18.03 5.83 -9.28
C THR A 122 -16.53 5.61 -9.05
N VAL A 123 -15.85 5.09 -10.04
CA VAL A 123 -14.39 4.91 -10.03
C VAL A 123 -13.69 6.24 -9.79
N LEU A 124 -14.12 7.32 -10.46
CA LEU A 124 -13.54 8.65 -10.29
C LEU A 124 -13.79 9.22 -8.88
N GLU A 125 -15.01 9.07 -8.34
CA GLU A 125 -15.33 9.49 -6.97
C GLU A 125 -14.49 8.74 -5.94
N ASN A 126 -14.30 7.42 -6.12
CA ASN A 126 -13.40 6.62 -5.29
C ASN A 126 -11.97 7.17 -5.30
N MET A 127 -11.46 7.58 -6.46
CA MET A 127 -10.14 8.18 -6.58
C MET A 127 -10.04 9.49 -5.81
N LYS A 128 -11.01 10.39 -5.99
CA LYS A 128 -11.03 11.69 -5.30
C LYS A 128 -10.97 11.55 -3.79
N LEU A 129 -11.63 10.55 -3.19
CA LEU A 129 -11.56 10.27 -1.76
C LEU A 129 -10.15 9.94 -1.24
N GLY A 130 -9.24 9.49 -2.11
CA GLY A 130 -7.84 9.21 -1.75
C GLY A 130 -6.96 10.46 -1.60
N SER A 131 -7.45 11.63 -2.00
CA SER A 131 -6.68 12.88 -1.93
C SER A 131 -6.60 13.42 -0.50
N LYS A 132 -5.43 13.97 -0.13
CA LYS A 132 -5.20 14.64 1.16
C LYS A 132 -5.62 16.11 1.14
N ASN A 133 -5.92 16.65 2.33
CA ASN A 133 -6.08 18.10 2.57
C ASN A 133 -7.10 18.77 1.64
N GLN A 134 -8.25 18.15 1.44
CA GLN A 134 -9.31 18.74 0.62
C GLN A 134 -9.89 19.96 1.33
N LYS A 135 -9.80 21.14 0.69
CA LYS A 135 -10.31 22.40 1.27
C LYS A 135 -11.81 22.37 1.52
N GLY A 136 -12.56 21.57 0.76
CA GLY A 136 -14.00 21.36 0.95
C GLY A 136 -14.40 20.67 2.25
N GLU A 137 -13.46 20.02 2.95
CA GLU A 137 -13.70 19.41 4.26
C GLU A 137 -13.81 20.41 5.40
N HIS A 138 -13.34 21.65 5.20
CA HIS A 138 -13.43 22.71 6.20
C HIS A 138 -14.75 23.46 6.06
N PHE A 139 -15.52 23.56 7.15
CA PHE A 139 -16.84 24.17 7.19
C PHE A 139 -16.91 25.57 6.54
N LEU A 140 -15.92 26.42 6.81
CA LEU A 140 -15.88 27.80 6.26
C LEU A 140 -15.59 27.83 4.75
N THR A 141 -14.76 26.92 4.24
CA THR A 141 -14.42 26.87 2.81
C THR A 141 -15.46 26.15 1.98
N SER A 142 -16.23 25.23 2.58
CA SER A 142 -17.33 24.53 1.89
C SER A 142 -18.45 25.45 1.44
N LEU A 143 -18.63 26.59 2.13
CA LEU A 143 -19.64 27.62 1.79
C LEU A 143 -19.33 28.40 0.51
N PHE A 144 -18.09 28.37 0.03
CA PHE A 144 -17.63 29.14 -1.12
C PHE A 144 -17.06 28.24 -2.22
N PRO A 145 -17.88 27.74 -3.16
CA PRO A 145 -17.44 26.76 -4.17
C PRO A 145 -16.22 27.19 -5.00
N PHE A 146 -16.03 28.46 -5.25
CA PHE A 146 -14.91 29.01 -6.00
C PHE A 146 -13.55 28.80 -5.31
N LEU A 147 -13.52 28.63 -3.98
CA LEU A 147 -12.29 28.44 -3.21
C LEU A 147 -11.73 27.02 -3.32
N TRP A 148 -12.56 26.02 -3.63
CA TRP A 148 -12.13 24.64 -3.73
C TRP A 148 -12.27 24.04 -5.14
N LYS A 149 -12.95 24.75 -6.07
CA LYS A 149 -13.15 24.25 -7.44
C LYS A 149 -11.82 23.98 -8.17
N ALA A 150 -10.88 24.91 -8.11
CA ALA A 150 -9.56 24.71 -8.73
C ALA A 150 -8.83 23.48 -8.14
N GLN A 151 -8.94 23.26 -6.83
CA GLN A 151 -8.37 22.09 -6.19
C GLN A 151 -9.10 20.80 -6.61
N ASP A 152 -10.42 20.82 -6.76
CA ASP A 152 -11.19 19.67 -7.23
C ASP A 152 -10.82 19.30 -8.67
N ASP A 153 -10.57 20.29 -9.52
CA ASP A 153 -10.09 20.09 -10.89
C ASP A 153 -8.67 19.45 -10.89
N GLU A 154 -7.75 19.92 -10.06
CA GLU A 154 -6.41 19.33 -9.91
C GLU A 154 -6.48 17.88 -9.39
N ILE A 155 -7.35 17.63 -8.41
CA ILE A 155 -7.61 16.28 -7.88
C ILE A 155 -8.18 15.37 -8.98
N ALA A 156 -9.11 15.87 -9.78
CA ALA A 156 -9.70 15.12 -10.87
C ALA A 156 -8.67 14.81 -11.97
N GLU A 157 -7.82 15.75 -12.34
CA GLU A 157 -6.73 15.51 -13.29
C GLU A 157 -5.74 14.47 -12.77
N LYS A 158 -5.34 14.55 -11.50
CA LYS A 158 -4.49 13.56 -10.88
C LYS A 158 -5.13 12.17 -10.87
N ALA A 159 -6.42 12.11 -10.51
CA ALA A 159 -7.19 10.87 -10.55
C ALA A 159 -7.20 10.27 -11.95
N MET A 160 -7.43 11.06 -12.99
CA MET A 160 -7.42 10.60 -14.37
C MET A 160 -6.05 10.08 -14.81
N ARG A 161 -4.95 10.77 -14.45
CA ARG A 161 -3.59 10.27 -14.75
C ARG A 161 -3.35 8.88 -14.13
N LEU A 162 -3.73 8.69 -12.86
CA LEU A 162 -3.59 7.40 -12.19
C LEU A 162 -4.53 6.35 -12.80
N LEU A 163 -5.79 6.69 -13.10
CA LEU A 163 -6.72 5.77 -13.76
C LEU A 163 -6.17 5.30 -15.11
N THR A 164 -5.59 6.20 -15.89
CA THR A 164 -4.93 5.84 -17.17
C THR A 164 -3.76 4.90 -16.94
N LYS A 165 -2.90 5.18 -15.95
CA LYS A 165 -1.77 4.32 -15.57
C LYS A 165 -2.24 2.89 -15.22
N PHE A 166 -3.35 2.76 -14.49
CA PHE A 166 -3.93 1.48 -14.08
C PHE A 166 -4.94 0.90 -15.09
N LYS A 167 -5.09 1.50 -16.28
CA LYS A 167 -6.02 1.06 -17.36
C LYS A 167 -7.48 1.00 -16.89
N LEU A 168 -7.87 1.96 -16.05
CA LEU A 168 -9.23 2.10 -15.53
C LEU A 168 -9.93 3.40 -15.99
N ASP A 169 -9.28 4.19 -16.83
CA ASP A 169 -9.78 5.48 -17.33
C ASP A 169 -11.11 5.37 -18.07
N THR A 170 -11.30 4.31 -18.87
CA THR A 170 -12.56 4.02 -19.57
C THR A 170 -13.71 3.66 -18.63
N LYS A 171 -13.41 3.38 -17.37
CA LYS A 171 -14.35 2.98 -16.32
C LYS A 171 -14.63 4.08 -15.30
N LYS A 172 -14.16 5.30 -15.53
CA LYS A 172 -14.21 6.41 -14.57
C LYS A 172 -15.62 6.70 -14.03
N ASP A 173 -16.63 6.55 -14.89
CA ASP A 173 -18.05 6.83 -14.57
C ASP A 173 -18.82 5.56 -14.12
N ASP A 174 -18.22 4.38 -14.20
CA ASP A 174 -18.81 3.13 -13.72
C ASP A 174 -18.79 3.09 -12.19
N PHE A 175 -19.80 2.47 -11.58
CA PHE A 175 -19.75 2.20 -10.14
C PHE A 175 -18.67 1.18 -9.79
N ALA A 176 -17.93 1.41 -8.69
CA ALA A 176 -16.87 0.51 -8.28
C ALA A 176 -17.35 -0.92 -8.00
N ALA A 177 -18.63 -1.09 -7.63
CA ALA A 177 -19.26 -2.41 -7.47
C ALA A 177 -19.33 -3.21 -8.79
N SER A 178 -19.40 -2.56 -9.94
CA SER A 178 -19.48 -3.21 -11.27
C SER A 178 -18.13 -3.73 -11.76
N LEU A 179 -17.03 -3.29 -11.16
CA LEU A 179 -15.68 -3.72 -11.51
C LEU A 179 -15.46 -5.21 -11.16
N SER A 180 -14.64 -5.89 -11.95
CA SER A 180 -14.14 -7.23 -11.61
C SER A 180 -13.32 -7.17 -10.31
N GLY A 181 -13.15 -8.30 -9.63
CA GLY A 181 -12.34 -8.38 -8.40
C GLY A 181 -10.95 -7.79 -8.56
N GLY A 182 -10.33 -8.02 -9.70
CA GLY A 182 -9.02 -7.48 -9.97
C GLY A 182 -8.99 -6.01 -10.34
N GLN A 183 -9.97 -5.53 -11.10
CA GLN A 183 -10.09 -4.10 -11.35
C GLN A 183 -10.33 -3.33 -10.05
N ARG A 184 -11.07 -3.90 -9.09
CA ARG A 184 -11.21 -3.31 -7.74
C ARG A 184 -9.88 -3.21 -7.01
N LYS A 185 -9.01 -4.23 -7.09
CA LYS A 185 -7.67 -4.18 -6.49
C LYS A 185 -6.79 -3.11 -7.15
N LEU A 186 -6.84 -2.98 -8.48
CA LEU A 186 -6.15 -1.90 -9.20
C LEU A 186 -6.68 -0.52 -8.78
N LEU A 187 -8.00 -0.35 -8.64
CA LEU A 187 -8.60 0.89 -8.15
C LEU A 187 -8.16 1.21 -6.72
N GLU A 188 -8.09 0.21 -5.85
CA GLU A 188 -7.62 0.36 -4.47
C GLU A 188 -6.18 0.86 -4.42
N MET A 189 -5.30 0.26 -5.23
CA MET A 189 -3.91 0.69 -5.36
C MET A 189 -3.81 2.11 -5.92
N ALA A 190 -4.52 2.41 -7.00
CA ALA A 190 -4.55 3.74 -7.59
C ALA A 190 -5.05 4.80 -6.61
N ARG A 191 -6.09 4.49 -5.83
CA ARG A 191 -6.63 5.38 -4.78
C ARG A 191 -5.60 5.64 -3.68
N ALA A 192 -4.85 4.63 -3.24
CA ALA A 192 -3.79 4.81 -2.25
C ALA A 192 -2.73 5.82 -2.73
N LEU A 193 -2.42 5.84 -4.03
CA LEU A 193 -1.46 6.74 -4.63
C LEU A 193 -1.96 8.20 -4.76
N MET A 194 -3.25 8.44 -4.64
CA MET A 194 -3.80 9.80 -4.63
C MET A 194 -3.25 10.67 -3.51
N SER A 195 -2.87 10.05 -2.41
CA SER A 195 -2.29 10.74 -1.25
C SER A 195 -0.78 10.99 -1.36
N GLU A 196 -0.11 10.61 -2.46
CA GLU A 196 1.35 10.71 -2.64
C GLU A 196 2.12 10.13 -1.45
N PRO A 197 1.94 8.84 -1.17
CA PRO A 197 2.57 8.24 -0.01
C PRO A 197 4.07 8.04 -0.23
N GLU A 198 4.85 8.05 0.86
CA GLU A 198 6.26 7.63 0.85
C GLU A 198 6.37 6.10 0.99
N LEU A 199 5.41 5.49 1.69
CA LEU A 199 5.29 4.06 1.90
C LEU A 199 3.89 3.57 1.60
N VAL A 200 3.77 2.64 0.66
CA VAL A 200 2.53 1.90 0.39
C VAL A 200 2.62 0.51 1.00
N MET A 201 1.65 0.17 1.83
CA MET A 201 1.52 -1.13 2.47
C MET A 201 0.37 -1.91 1.84
N LEU A 202 0.68 -3.04 1.20
CA LEU A 202 -0.27 -3.88 0.48
C LEU A 202 -0.54 -5.17 1.26
N ASP A 203 -1.79 -5.42 1.59
CA ASP A 203 -2.20 -6.60 2.35
C ASP A 203 -2.75 -7.66 1.38
N GLU A 204 -1.99 -8.72 1.16
CA GLU A 204 -2.30 -9.83 0.23
C GLU A 204 -2.81 -9.34 -1.14
N PRO A 205 -2.06 -8.48 -1.85
CA PRO A 205 -2.53 -7.87 -3.08
C PRO A 205 -2.89 -8.88 -4.17
N MET A 206 -2.28 -10.06 -4.14
CA MET A 206 -2.46 -11.10 -5.16
C MET A 206 -3.51 -12.16 -4.77
N ALA A 207 -4.05 -12.12 -3.53
CA ALA A 207 -5.04 -13.09 -3.07
C ALA A 207 -6.34 -13.04 -3.88
N GLY A 208 -6.78 -14.19 -4.39
CA GLY A 208 -8.03 -14.30 -5.16
C GLY A 208 -8.00 -13.66 -6.55
N VAL A 209 -6.82 -13.39 -7.09
CA VAL A 209 -6.60 -12.77 -8.40
C VAL A 209 -6.20 -13.84 -9.42
N ASN A 210 -6.67 -13.73 -10.66
CA ASN A 210 -6.25 -14.64 -11.71
C ASN A 210 -4.80 -14.35 -12.16
N PRO A 211 -4.08 -15.32 -12.77
CA PRO A 211 -2.67 -15.17 -13.13
C PRO A 211 -2.34 -13.94 -14.00
N ALA A 212 -3.19 -13.63 -14.98
CA ALA A 212 -2.95 -12.51 -15.88
C ALA A 212 -2.99 -11.15 -15.14
N LEU A 213 -3.88 -11.04 -14.17
CA LEU A 213 -3.99 -9.84 -13.37
C LEU A 213 -2.90 -9.77 -12.29
N THR A 214 -2.44 -10.92 -11.76
CA THR A 214 -1.27 -10.97 -10.89
C THR A 214 -0.05 -10.39 -11.59
N GLU A 215 0.20 -10.76 -12.86
CA GLU A 215 1.27 -10.17 -13.67
C GLU A 215 1.12 -8.63 -13.78
N SER A 216 -0.09 -8.15 -14.06
CA SER A 216 -0.35 -6.71 -14.15
C SER A 216 -0.14 -5.98 -12.82
N LEU A 217 -0.55 -6.57 -11.69
CA LEU A 217 -0.31 -6.01 -10.36
C LEU A 217 1.19 -5.95 -10.04
N LEU A 218 1.94 -7.01 -10.38
CA LEU A 218 3.39 -7.03 -10.21
C LEU A 218 4.09 -5.95 -11.05
N GLU A 219 3.70 -5.77 -12.32
CA GLU A 219 4.20 -4.70 -13.16
C GLU A 219 3.98 -3.33 -12.50
N HIS A 220 2.78 -3.05 -12.00
CA HIS A 220 2.49 -1.79 -11.32
C HIS A 220 3.29 -1.61 -10.02
N ILE A 221 3.50 -2.67 -9.22
CA ILE A 221 4.34 -2.62 -8.02
C ILE A 221 5.80 -2.29 -8.39
N LEU A 222 6.32 -2.88 -9.46
CA LEU A 222 7.66 -2.59 -9.98
C LEU A 222 7.77 -1.15 -10.48
N ASP A 223 6.75 -0.64 -11.18
CA ASP A 223 6.69 0.74 -11.63
C ASP A 223 6.76 1.72 -10.44
N LEU A 224 6.05 1.44 -9.34
CA LEU A 224 6.11 2.26 -8.13
C LEU A 224 7.54 2.36 -7.57
N LYS A 225 8.27 1.24 -7.56
CA LYS A 225 9.68 1.25 -7.15
C LYS A 225 10.54 2.12 -8.08
N THR A 226 10.35 2.03 -9.40
CA THR A 226 11.12 2.84 -10.35
C THR A 226 10.84 4.34 -10.20
N GLU A 227 9.68 4.71 -9.67
CA GLU A 227 9.30 6.06 -9.30
C GLU A 227 9.83 6.49 -7.91
N GLY A 228 10.65 5.64 -7.25
CA GLY A 228 11.27 5.93 -5.94
C GLY A 228 10.37 5.65 -4.74
N MET A 229 9.20 5.03 -4.94
CA MET A 229 8.28 4.72 -3.86
C MET A 229 8.71 3.48 -3.07
N THR A 230 8.49 3.50 -1.77
CA THR A 230 8.70 2.33 -0.92
C THR A 230 7.42 1.49 -0.89
N VAL A 231 7.55 0.19 -1.09
CA VAL A 231 6.43 -0.75 -1.04
C VAL A 231 6.72 -1.85 -0.03
N LEU A 232 5.82 -2.04 0.92
CA LEU A 232 5.80 -3.19 1.83
C LEU A 232 4.55 -4.01 1.55
N PHE A 233 4.68 -5.30 1.27
CA PHE A 233 3.52 -6.14 1.09
C PHE A 233 3.60 -7.44 1.88
N VAL A 234 2.43 -7.98 2.22
CA VAL A 234 2.29 -9.28 2.89
C VAL A 234 1.82 -10.30 1.89
N GLU A 235 2.45 -11.46 1.88
CA GLU A 235 1.99 -12.61 1.13
C GLU A 235 2.22 -13.90 1.93
N HIS A 236 1.41 -14.91 1.64
CA HIS A 236 1.52 -16.22 2.25
C HIS A 236 2.07 -17.29 1.27
N ASP A 237 2.06 -17.01 -0.02
CA ASP A 237 2.57 -17.89 -1.06
C ASP A 237 3.96 -17.45 -1.56
N MET A 238 4.97 -18.23 -1.19
CA MET A 238 6.36 -17.96 -1.62
C MET A 238 6.55 -18.04 -3.13
N HIS A 239 5.72 -18.82 -3.84
CA HIS A 239 5.81 -18.90 -5.30
C HIS A 239 5.43 -17.59 -5.98
N MET A 240 4.52 -16.81 -5.38
CA MET A 240 4.13 -15.50 -5.88
C MET A 240 5.25 -14.48 -5.74
N VAL A 241 6.02 -14.58 -4.66
CA VAL A 241 7.10 -13.63 -4.32
C VAL A 241 8.40 -13.93 -5.05
N SER A 242 8.67 -15.18 -5.40
CA SER A 242 9.88 -15.56 -6.14
C SER A 242 9.98 -14.95 -7.54
N HIS A 243 8.94 -14.25 -7.98
CA HIS A 243 8.84 -13.58 -9.27
C HIS A 243 9.02 -12.04 -9.17
N ILE A 244 9.17 -11.48 -7.97
CA ILE A 244 9.47 -10.08 -7.67
C ILE A 244 10.93 -9.90 -7.31
#